data_36006d1c0a51dd077c41d74831b9ceb3
#
_entry.id   36006d1c0a51dd077c41d74831b9ceb3
#
_cell.length_a   1.000
_cell.length_b   1.000
_cell.length_c   1.000
_cell.angle_alpha   90.00
_cell.angle_beta   90.00
_cell.angle_gamma   90.00
#
_symmetry.space_group_name_H-M   'P 1'
#
loop_
_entity.id
_entity.type
_entity.pdbx_description
1 polymer ?
#
loop_
_entity_poly.entity_id
_entity_poly.type
_entity_poly.pdbx_seq_one_letter_code
_entity_poly.pdbx_strand_id
1 'polypeptide(L)'
;MPERNGFMANLTYDKKEIESVIDKIVKRTMRMDLTWDWPGGVAYYGVCEAYAATGNKEYIELLKDRIDEYIELGLPSWTVNTCAMGHAMLSLYEYSGDEKYLDIAKSKIDYIENEALRFGDNVLQHTVSVNNDFPEQCWADTLFMAAFFLLRAGVMLKDEALIDDALNQYYWHIKYLQDPATGLFYHGYNNITKDHMSGFFWGRANAWAAYTMSEVGRTLPECYLYPKFLDIVGSLNEQLASIKLLQTEDGLFRTILDDPDSYEEISASCGIAAAMINKGNPLHIKYINKATAGILKNVSEDGRVLNVSGGTAVMKDRDGYRGISRDWIQGWGQGLALAYFSKILNYDKIRSDGAL
;
A
#
# COMPACT_ATOMS: atom_id res chain seq x y z
N MET A 1 34.77 30.40 -7.13
CA MET A 1 33.61 29.90 -6.40
C MET A 1 33.93 28.46 -6.03
N PRO A 2 33.93 28.07 -4.76
CA PRO A 2 34.17 26.68 -4.41
C PRO A 2 33.00 25.83 -4.84
N GLU A 3 33.28 24.74 -5.53
CA GLU A 3 32.32 23.70 -5.92
C GLU A 3 31.61 23.19 -4.66
N ARG A 4 30.30 23.40 -4.61
CA ARG A 4 29.42 22.74 -3.62
C ARG A 4 29.26 21.26 -4.03
N ASN A 5 30.32 20.47 -3.83
CA ASN A 5 30.17 19.01 -3.73
C ASN A 5 29.50 18.72 -2.38
N GLY A 6 28.20 19.01 -2.28
CA GLY A 6 27.38 18.45 -1.25
C GLY A 6 27.36 16.93 -1.46
N PHE A 7 27.86 16.18 -0.48
CA PHE A 7 27.73 14.74 -0.39
C PHE A 7 26.23 14.38 -0.53
N MET A 8 25.78 14.10 -1.75
CA MET A 8 24.48 13.48 -1.92
C MET A 8 24.63 12.04 -1.41
N ALA A 9 24.01 11.75 -0.29
CA ALA A 9 23.92 10.39 0.20
C ALA A 9 23.27 9.53 -0.89
N ASN A 10 23.90 8.41 -1.21
CA ASN A 10 23.37 7.44 -2.17
C ASN A 10 22.71 6.29 -1.40
N LEU A 11 21.82 5.56 -2.07
CA LEU A 11 21.35 4.30 -1.52
C LEU A 11 22.51 3.30 -1.44
N THR A 12 22.61 2.62 -0.29
CA THR A 12 23.71 1.69 0.02
C THR A 12 23.20 0.25 -0.07
N TYR A 13 22.90 -0.23 -1.27
CA TYR A 13 22.50 -1.62 -1.51
C TYR A 13 23.13 -2.15 -2.81
N ASP A 14 23.29 -3.47 -2.89
CA ASP A 14 23.65 -4.16 -4.12
C ASP A 14 22.38 -4.51 -4.91
N LYS A 15 22.29 -4.06 -6.18
CA LYS A 15 21.15 -4.36 -7.05
C LYS A 15 20.91 -5.86 -7.21
N LYS A 16 21.99 -6.66 -7.33
CA LYS A 16 21.87 -8.12 -7.47
C LYS A 16 21.36 -8.78 -6.19
N GLU A 17 21.74 -8.25 -5.03
CA GLU A 17 21.21 -8.71 -3.76
C GLU A 17 19.70 -8.44 -3.69
N ILE A 18 19.25 -7.24 -4.03
CA ILE A 18 17.83 -6.89 -4.05
C ILE A 18 17.04 -7.74 -5.05
N GLU A 19 17.57 -7.95 -6.27
CA GLU A 19 16.96 -8.85 -7.27
C GLU A 19 16.81 -10.28 -6.73
N SER A 20 17.84 -10.79 -6.05
CA SER A 20 17.79 -12.12 -5.40
C SER A 20 16.75 -12.18 -4.29
N VAL A 21 16.62 -11.12 -3.50
CA VAL A 21 15.60 -11.01 -2.45
C VAL A 21 14.19 -11.00 -3.05
N ILE A 22 13.96 -10.21 -4.08
CA ILE A 22 12.68 -10.19 -4.81
C ILE A 22 12.33 -11.60 -5.32
N ASP A 23 13.27 -12.29 -5.98
CA ASP A 23 13.04 -13.63 -6.51
C ASP A 23 12.61 -14.62 -5.42
N LYS A 24 13.28 -14.62 -4.27
CA LYS A 24 12.91 -15.46 -3.13
C LYS A 24 11.51 -15.14 -2.60
N ILE A 25 11.19 -13.85 -2.43
CA ILE A 25 9.89 -13.43 -1.93
C ILE A 25 8.78 -13.80 -2.92
N VAL A 26 8.96 -13.57 -4.23
CA VAL A 26 7.97 -13.96 -5.25
C VAL A 26 7.73 -15.46 -5.20
N LYS A 27 8.79 -16.27 -5.26
CA LYS A 27 8.67 -17.75 -5.21
C LYS A 27 7.98 -18.23 -3.96
N ARG A 28 8.23 -17.58 -2.81
CA ARG A 28 7.53 -17.91 -1.57
C ARG A 28 6.07 -17.49 -1.60
N THR A 29 5.78 -16.30 -2.08
CA THR A 29 4.41 -15.75 -2.21
C THR A 29 3.54 -16.66 -3.08
N MET A 30 4.06 -17.11 -4.22
CA MET A 30 3.31 -17.95 -5.14
C MET A 30 3.09 -19.40 -4.62
N ARG A 31 3.74 -19.78 -3.51
CA ARG A 31 3.49 -21.05 -2.80
C ARG A 31 2.57 -20.90 -1.58
N MET A 32 2.13 -19.68 -1.26
CA MET A 32 1.18 -19.47 -0.18
C MET A 32 -0.21 -19.90 -0.61
N ASP A 33 -0.96 -20.47 0.33
CA ASP A 33 -2.39 -20.72 0.17
C ASP A 33 -3.16 -19.43 0.47
N LEU A 34 -3.23 -18.54 -0.52
CA LEU A 34 -3.95 -17.28 -0.46
C LEU A 34 -5.31 -17.44 -1.14
N THR A 35 -6.33 -16.86 -0.55
CA THR A 35 -7.68 -16.84 -1.11
C THR A 35 -7.89 -15.61 -1.99
N TRP A 36 -9.00 -15.60 -2.75
CA TRP A 36 -9.46 -14.42 -3.49
C TRP A 36 -10.01 -13.38 -2.52
N ASP A 37 -9.13 -12.70 -1.83
CA ASP A 37 -9.44 -11.67 -0.86
C ASP A 37 -8.26 -10.70 -0.74
N TRP A 38 -8.37 -9.67 0.09
CA TRP A 38 -7.37 -8.62 0.26
C TRP A 38 -5.94 -9.14 0.58
N PRO A 39 -5.73 -10.21 1.38
CA PRO A 39 -4.38 -10.74 1.58
C PRO A 39 -3.72 -11.18 0.27
N GLY A 40 -4.48 -11.84 -0.59
CA GLY A 40 -4.05 -12.20 -1.95
C GLY A 40 -3.87 -10.96 -2.82
N GLY A 41 -4.80 -10.01 -2.76
CA GLY A 41 -4.75 -8.79 -3.56
C GLY A 41 -3.48 -7.97 -3.33
N VAL A 42 -3.10 -7.78 -2.08
CA VAL A 42 -1.85 -7.07 -1.73
C VAL A 42 -0.62 -7.88 -2.13
N ALA A 43 -0.62 -9.20 -1.89
CA ALA A 43 0.48 -10.08 -2.29
C ALA A 43 0.71 -10.05 -3.80
N TYR A 44 -0.34 -10.18 -4.58
CA TYR A 44 -0.28 -10.22 -6.05
C TYR A 44 0.03 -8.85 -6.66
N TYR A 45 -0.43 -7.76 -6.04
CA TYR A 45 0.05 -6.42 -6.38
C TYR A 45 1.59 -6.34 -6.27
N GLY A 46 2.16 -6.86 -5.17
CA GLY A 46 3.61 -6.91 -4.99
C GLY A 46 4.33 -7.73 -6.06
N VAL A 47 3.74 -8.86 -6.50
CA VAL A 47 4.28 -9.68 -7.62
C VAL A 47 4.27 -8.89 -8.92
N CYS A 48 3.20 -8.12 -9.20
CA CYS A 48 3.13 -7.23 -10.37
C CYS A 48 4.21 -6.15 -10.33
N GLU A 49 4.43 -5.52 -9.16
CA GLU A 49 5.50 -4.54 -8.97
C GLU A 49 6.90 -5.16 -9.20
N ALA A 50 7.10 -6.40 -8.72
CA ALA A 50 8.34 -7.14 -8.94
C ALA A 50 8.57 -7.43 -10.44
N TYR A 51 7.54 -7.83 -11.17
CA TYR A 51 7.59 -7.98 -12.62
C TYR A 51 7.94 -6.65 -13.30
N ALA A 52 7.23 -5.59 -12.97
CA ALA A 52 7.46 -4.27 -13.57
C ALA A 52 8.88 -3.73 -13.31
N ALA A 53 9.46 -4.05 -12.15
CA ALA A 53 10.80 -3.60 -11.78
C ALA A 53 11.93 -4.42 -12.42
N THR A 54 11.75 -5.74 -12.56
CA THR A 54 12.80 -6.66 -13.01
C THR A 54 12.67 -7.07 -14.48
N GLY A 55 11.48 -6.97 -15.06
CA GLY A 55 11.14 -7.52 -16.37
C GLY A 55 11.09 -9.05 -16.42
N ASN A 56 11.18 -9.74 -15.26
CA ASN A 56 11.15 -11.20 -15.21
C ASN A 56 9.73 -11.73 -15.44
N LYS A 57 9.49 -12.23 -16.64
CA LYS A 57 8.19 -12.73 -17.07
C LYS A 57 7.69 -13.95 -16.27
N GLU A 58 8.60 -14.72 -15.67
CA GLU A 58 8.19 -15.86 -14.82
C GLU A 58 7.25 -15.41 -13.70
N TYR A 59 7.47 -14.22 -13.13
CA TYR A 59 6.65 -13.72 -12.02
C TYR A 59 5.20 -13.47 -12.42
N ILE A 60 5.00 -12.80 -13.56
CA ILE A 60 3.65 -12.47 -14.02
C ILE A 60 2.93 -13.70 -14.60
N GLU A 61 3.66 -14.64 -15.18
CA GLU A 61 3.09 -15.91 -15.68
C GLU A 61 2.64 -16.81 -14.51
N LEU A 62 3.43 -16.96 -13.46
CA LEU A 62 3.02 -17.67 -12.25
C LEU A 62 1.76 -17.04 -11.62
N LEU A 63 1.70 -15.71 -11.62
CA LEU A 63 0.51 -15.00 -11.13
C LEU A 63 -0.70 -15.26 -12.04
N LYS A 64 -0.50 -15.19 -13.35
CA LYS A 64 -1.54 -15.46 -14.34
C LYS A 64 -2.16 -16.83 -14.14
N ASP A 65 -1.34 -17.87 -14.02
CA ASP A 65 -1.80 -19.24 -13.80
C ASP A 65 -2.63 -19.33 -12.50
N ARG A 66 -2.18 -18.72 -11.41
CA ARG A 66 -2.91 -18.69 -10.14
C ARG A 66 -4.26 -17.96 -10.25
N ILE A 67 -4.30 -16.84 -10.97
CA ILE A 67 -5.54 -16.07 -11.16
C ILE A 67 -6.52 -16.85 -12.04
N ASP A 68 -6.04 -17.54 -13.07
CA ASP A 68 -6.86 -18.38 -13.93
C ASP A 68 -7.51 -19.54 -13.14
N GLU A 69 -6.78 -20.15 -12.20
CA GLU A 69 -7.35 -21.15 -11.28
C GLU A 69 -8.51 -20.57 -10.45
N TYR A 70 -8.37 -19.34 -9.90
CA TYR A 70 -9.48 -18.71 -9.17
C TYR A 70 -10.69 -18.42 -10.06
N ILE A 71 -10.46 -17.98 -11.30
CA ILE A 71 -11.55 -17.70 -12.25
C ILE A 71 -12.33 -19.00 -12.55
N GLU A 72 -11.64 -20.12 -12.74
CA GLU A 72 -12.26 -21.43 -12.98
C GLU A 72 -13.07 -21.92 -11.78
N LEU A 73 -12.62 -21.65 -10.56
CA LEU A 73 -13.31 -22.02 -9.32
C LEU A 73 -14.53 -21.12 -9.01
N GLY A 74 -14.66 -19.99 -9.69
CA GLY A 74 -15.68 -18.99 -9.45
C GLY A 74 -15.27 -17.96 -8.39
N LEU A 75 -15.58 -16.69 -8.68
CA LEU A 75 -15.17 -15.57 -7.83
C LEU A 75 -16.21 -15.32 -6.75
N PRO A 76 -15.75 -15.01 -5.49
CA PRO A 76 -16.66 -14.69 -4.40
C PRO A 76 -17.31 -13.31 -4.58
N SER A 77 -18.31 -13.01 -3.75
CA SER A 77 -18.95 -11.71 -3.66
C SER A 77 -17.95 -10.60 -3.33
N TRP A 78 -18.23 -9.39 -3.79
CA TRP A 78 -17.37 -8.24 -3.60
C TRP A 78 -17.56 -7.57 -2.24
N THR A 79 -16.46 -7.05 -1.71
CA THR A 79 -16.40 -6.11 -0.59
C THR A 79 -15.36 -5.05 -0.94
N VAL A 80 -15.30 -3.96 -0.20
CA VAL A 80 -14.23 -2.96 -0.38
C VAL A 80 -12.86 -3.61 -0.28
N ASN A 81 -12.66 -4.53 0.67
CA ASN A 81 -11.39 -5.24 0.82
C ASN A 81 -11.03 -6.11 -0.38
N THR A 82 -11.99 -6.86 -0.95
CA THR A 82 -11.70 -7.72 -2.10
C THR A 82 -11.37 -6.95 -3.38
N CYS A 83 -11.64 -5.63 -3.42
CA CYS A 83 -11.25 -4.78 -4.55
C CYS A 83 -9.72 -4.70 -4.71
N ALA A 84 -8.93 -5.02 -3.68
CA ALA A 84 -7.48 -5.16 -3.79
C ALA A 84 -7.04 -6.15 -4.89
N MET A 85 -7.83 -7.19 -5.18
CA MET A 85 -7.58 -8.12 -6.29
C MET A 85 -7.62 -7.43 -7.67
N GLY A 86 -8.32 -6.30 -7.77
CA GLY A 86 -8.39 -5.49 -8.98
C GLY A 86 -7.02 -5.00 -9.47
N HIS A 87 -6.08 -4.76 -8.56
CA HIS A 87 -4.72 -4.37 -8.94
C HIS A 87 -4.03 -5.42 -9.83
N ALA A 88 -4.14 -6.69 -9.47
CA ALA A 88 -3.59 -7.80 -10.27
C ALA A 88 -4.34 -7.93 -11.61
N MET A 89 -5.66 -7.72 -11.61
CA MET A 89 -6.46 -7.77 -12.85
C MET A 89 -6.01 -6.73 -13.86
N LEU A 90 -5.81 -5.48 -13.45
CA LEU A 90 -5.30 -4.42 -14.32
C LEU A 90 -3.92 -4.77 -14.88
N SER A 91 -3.00 -5.26 -14.03
CA SER A 91 -1.64 -5.61 -14.47
C SER A 91 -1.62 -6.83 -15.40
N LEU A 92 -2.48 -7.83 -15.20
CA LEU A 92 -2.60 -8.97 -16.09
C LEU A 92 -3.21 -8.60 -17.45
N TYR A 93 -4.17 -7.67 -17.46
CA TYR A 93 -4.69 -7.11 -18.70
C TYR A 93 -3.60 -6.35 -19.47
N GLU A 94 -2.84 -5.48 -18.81
CA GLU A 94 -1.70 -4.77 -19.44
C GLU A 94 -0.66 -5.74 -20.03
N TYR A 95 -0.39 -6.83 -19.31
CA TYR A 95 0.59 -7.83 -19.75
C TYR A 95 0.11 -8.68 -20.94
N SER A 96 -1.12 -9.18 -20.86
CA SER A 96 -1.61 -10.22 -21.79
C SER A 96 -2.53 -9.70 -22.89
N GLY A 97 -3.20 -8.56 -22.67
CA GLY A 97 -4.29 -8.06 -23.53
C GLY A 97 -5.57 -8.92 -23.46
N ASP A 98 -5.67 -9.86 -22.50
CA ASP A 98 -6.84 -10.73 -22.36
C ASP A 98 -7.96 -10.00 -21.62
N GLU A 99 -9.05 -9.73 -22.33
CA GLU A 99 -10.21 -8.96 -21.85
C GLU A 99 -10.86 -9.57 -20.59
N LYS A 100 -10.73 -10.88 -20.35
CA LYS A 100 -11.29 -11.51 -19.14
C LYS A 100 -10.82 -10.83 -17.83
N TYR A 101 -9.57 -10.38 -17.78
CA TYR A 101 -9.04 -9.68 -16.60
C TYR A 101 -9.62 -8.27 -16.47
N LEU A 102 -9.77 -7.58 -17.62
CA LEU A 102 -10.40 -6.27 -17.64
C LEU A 102 -11.89 -6.34 -17.25
N ASP A 103 -12.61 -7.37 -17.70
CA ASP A 103 -14.01 -7.57 -17.33
C ASP A 103 -14.19 -7.82 -15.84
N ILE A 104 -13.28 -8.56 -15.20
CA ILE A 104 -13.27 -8.74 -13.75
C ILE A 104 -12.95 -7.42 -13.06
N ALA A 105 -11.99 -6.63 -13.55
CA ALA A 105 -11.71 -5.30 -13.00
C ALA A 105 -12.93 -4.38 -13.11
N LYS A 106 -13.62 -4.37 -14.27
CA LYS A 106 -14.86 -3.61 -14.47
C LYS A 106 -15.97 -4.03 -13.52
N SER A 107 -16.12 -5.33 -13.22
CA SER A 107 -17.12 -5.80 -12.25
C SER A 107 -16.85 -5.29 -10.84
N LYS A 108 -15.57 -5.10 -10.47
CA LYS A 108 -15.20 -4.48 -9.18
C LYS A 108 -15.47 -2.97 -9.17
N ILE A 109 -15.24 -2.30 -10.30
CA ILE A 109 -15.60 -0.88 -10.47
C ILE A 109 -17.11 -0.72 -10.32
N ASP A 110 -17.89 -1.54 -11.03
CA ASP A 110 -19.36 -1.52 -10.94
C ASP A 110 -19.86 -1.72 -9.50
N TYR A 111 -19.27 -2.67 -8.77
CA TYR A 111 -19.55 -2.84 -7.34
C TYR A 111 -19.27 -1.56 -6.54
N ILE A 112 -18.10 -0.92 -6.74
CA ILE A 112 -17.72 0.29 -5.99
C ILE A 112 -18.66 1.45 -6.31
N GLU A 113 -19.05 1.62 -7.57
CA GLU A 113 -19.90 2.73 -8.00
C GLU A 113 -21.37 2.54 -7.62
N ASN A 114 -21.89 1.31 -7.67
CA ASN A 114 -23.33 1.06 -7.61
C ASN A 114 -23.80 0.28 -6.36
N GLU A 115 -22.92 -0.48 -5.70
CA GLU A 115 -23.32 -1.36 -4.59
C GLU A 115 -22.60 -1.05 -3.27
N ALA A 116 -21.34 -0.58 -3.34
CA ALA A 116 -20.56 -0.30 -2.13
C ALA A 116 -21.22 0.78 -1.28
N LEU A 117 -21.31 0.52 0.01
CA LEU A 117 -21.91 1.45 0.94
C LEU A 117 -21.04 2.71 1.11
N ARG A 118 -21.71 3.84 1.24
CA ARG A 118 -21.09 5.15 1.41
C ARG A 118 -21.84 5.96 2.48
N PHE A 119 -21.14 6.92 3.06
CA PHE A 119 -21.72 7.83 4.04
C PHE A 119 -21.16 9.26 3.87
N GLY A 120 -21.79 10.22 4.56
CA GLY A 120 -21.34 11.62 4.59
C GLY A 120 -21.11 12.19 3.20
N ASP A 121 -19.91 12.63 2.93
CA ASP A 121 -19.49 13.25 1.66
C ASP A 121 -19.12 12.20 0.60
N ASN A 122 -19.90 11.17 0.48
CA ASN A 122 -19.72 10.07 -0.48
C ASN A 122 -18.47 9.20 -0.22
N VAL A 123 -18.08 9.07 1.06
CA VAL A 123 -16.95 8.26 1.50
C VAL A 123 -17.30 6.78 1.48
N LEU A 124 -16.45 5.95 0.93
CA LEU A 124 -16.61 4.51 0.97
C LEU A 124 -16.59 3.99 2.41
N GLN A 125 -17.63 3.28 2.79
CA GLN A 125 -17.64 2.52 4.02
C GLN A 125 -16.74 1.31 3.89
N HIS A 126 -15.84 1.11 4.86
CA HIS A 126 -14.98 -0.07 4.86
C HIS A 126 -15.78 -1.34 5.10
N THR A 127 -15.65 -2.33 4.22
CA THR A 127 -16.32 -3.62 4.32
C THR A 127 -15.34 -4.77 4.10
N VAL A 128 -15.42 -5.78 4.97
CA VAL A 128 -14.60 -7.00 4.92
C VAL A 128 -15.44 -8.25 4.68
N SER A 129 -16.76 -8.13 4.81
CA SER A 129 -17.72 -9.19 4.56
C SER A 129 -18.97 -8.64 3.89
N VAL A 130 -19.78 -9.52 3.31
CA VAL A 130 -21.08 -9.17 2.70
C VAL A 130 -22.13 -8.77 3.74
N ASN A 131 -21.88 -9.04 5.01
CA ASN A 131 -22.83 -8.75 6.11
C ASN A 131 -22.65 -7.34 6.69
N ASN A 132 -21.65 -6.58 6.22
CA ASN A 132 -21.43 -5.19 6.60
C ASN A 132 -21.29 -4.97 8.13
N ASP A 133 -20.13 -5.39 8.65
CA ASP A 133 -19.87 -5.36 10.09
C ASP A 133 -19.49 -3.98 10.65
N PHE A 134 -19.23 -2.97 9.80
CA PHE A 134 -18.67 -1.67 10.19
C PHE A 134 -19.48 -0.48 9.63
N PRO A 135 -20.74 -0.28 10.12
CA PRO A 135 -21.62 0.75 9.57
C PRO A 135 -21.02 2.15 9.73
N GLU A 136 -21.02 2.90 8.62
CA GLU A 136 -20.49 4.26 8.51
C GLU A 136 -19.06 4.45 9.04
N GLN A 137 -18.19 3.44 8.86
CA GLN A 137 -16.79 3.58 9.20
C GLN A 137 -15.91 3.68 7.94
N CYS A 138 -14.99 4.64 7.91
CA CYS A 138 -13.89 4.65 6.96
C CYS A 138 -12.59 4.24 7.67
N TRP A 139 -11.79 3.44 6.99
CA TRP A 139 -10.50 2.96 7.48
C TRP A 139 -9.42 3.31 6.46
N ALA A 140 -8.20 3.53 6.95
CA ALA A 140 -7.06 3.83 6.09
C ALA A 140 -6.78 2.73 5.04
N ASP A 141 -7.16 1.49 5.35
CA ASP A 141 -7.06 0.33 4.47
C ASP A 141 -7.79 0.53 3.13
N THR A 142 -8.94 1.23 3.14
CA THR A 142 -9.72 1.55 1.94
C THR A 142 -8.90 2.31 0.90
N LEU A 143 -7.91 3.10 1.34
CA LEU A 143 -7.03 3.85 0.42
C LEU A 143 -6.25 2.92 -0.50
N PHE A 144 -5.76 1.79 0.01
CA PHE A 144 -5.11 0.78 -0.83
C PHE A 144 -6.14 -0.10 -1.55
N MET A 145 -7.13 -0.61 -0.80
CA MET A 145 -8.02 -1.66 -1.31
C MET A 145 -8.91 -1.17 -2.46
N ALA A 146 -9.45 0.04 -2.34
CA ALA A 146 -10.41 0.59 -3.31
C ALA A 146 -9.93 1.88 -3.99
N ALA A 147 -9.51 2.92 -3.25
CA ALA A 147 -9.22 4.22 -3.83
C ALA A 147 -8.05 4.15 -4.83
N PHE A 148 -6.95 3.48 -4.49
CA PHE A 148 -5.81 3.31 -5.39
C PHE A 148 -6.16 2.42 -6.58
N PHE A 149 -6.98 1.39 -6.39
CA PHE A 149 -7.48 0.57 -7.49
C PHE A 149 -8.32 1.40 -8.47
N LEU A 150 -9.28 2.21 -7.97
CA LEU A 150 -10.08 3.10 -8.81
C LEU A 150 -9.22 4.09 -9.60
N LEU A 151 -8.21 4.69 -8.97
CA LEU A 151 -7.31 5.59 -9.65
C LEU A 151 -6.59 4.91 -10.82
N ARG A 152 -6.01 3.72 -10.58
CA ARG A 152 -5.34 2.95 -11.63
C ARG A 152 -6.30 2.57 -12.76
N ALA A 153 -7.50 2.15 -12.41
CA ALA A 153 -8.54 1.79 -13.38
C ALA A 153 -8.98 3.01 -14.20
N GLY A 154 -9.24 4.14 -13.55
CA GLY A 154 -9.65 5.38 -14.22
C GLY A 154 -8.60 5.88 -15.22
N VAL A 155 -7.32 5.82 -14.85
CA VAL A 155 -6.21 6.17 -15.75
C VAL A 155 -6.13 5.20 -16.94
N MET A 156 -6.20 3.90 -16.69
CA MET A 156 -6.15 2.87 -17.74
C MET A 156 -7.32 3.00 -18.73
N LEU A 157 -8.53 3.22 -18.22
CA LEU A 157 -9.76 3.34 -18.99
C LEU A 157 -9.96 4.74 -19.58
N LYS A 158 -9.15 5.73 -19.17
CA LYS A 158 -9.31 7.16 -19.45
C LYS A 158 -10.68 7.69 -19.01
N ASP A 159 -11.10 7.27 -17.83
CA ASP A 159 -12.38 7.61 -17.24
C ASP A 159 -12.19 8.66 -16.12
N GLU A 160 -12.54 9.90 -16.44
CA GLU A 160 -12.40 11.04 -15.52
C GLU A 160 -13.31 10.93 -14.29
N ALA A 161 -14.45 10.26 -14.39
CA ALA A 161 -15.35 10.10 -13.26
C ALA A 161 -14.75 9.16 -12.21
N LEU A 162 -14.11 8.06 -12.65
CA LEU A 162 -13.39 7.16 -11.77
C LEU A 162 -12.17 7.83 -11.11
N ILE A 163 -11.44 8.65 -11.88
CA ILE A 163 -10.31 9.43 -11.35
C ILE A 163 -10.80 10.40 -10.28
N ASP A 164 -11.89 11.13 -10.54
CA ASP A 164 -12.43 12.09 -9.57
C ASP A 164 -12.97 11.40 -8.31
N ASP A 165 -13.67 10.26 -8.42
CA ASP A 165 -14.09 9.49 -7.26
C ASP A 165 -12.88 8.98 -6.46
N ALA A 166 -11.86 8.43 -7.10
CA ALA A 166 -10.63 8.01 -6.42
C ALA A 166 -10.00 9.16 -5.64
N LEU A 167 -9.84 10.33 -6.25
CA LEU A 167 -9.29 11.52 -5.60
C LEU A 167 -10.19 12.04 -4.47
N ASN A 168 -11.51 11.90 -4.60
CA ASN A 168 -12.48 12.18 -3.55
C ASN A 168 -12.28 11.25 -2.35
N GLN A 169 -12.06 9.95 -2.59
CA GLN A 169 -11.79 9.01 -1.49
C GLN A 169 -10.52 9.41 -0.74
N TYR A 170 -9.42 9.76 -1.44
CA TYR A 170 -8.21 10.27 -0.77
C TYR A 170 -8.51 11.53 0.05
N TYR A 171 -9.16 12.53 -0.55
CA TYR A 171 -9.44 13.80 0.11
C TYR A 171 -10.24 13.61 1.40
N TRP A 172 -11.33 12.84 1.37
CA TRP A 172 -12.17 12.64 2.53
C TRP A 172 -11.57 11.71 3.59
N HIS A 173 -10.84 10.66 3.18
CA HIS A 173 -10.08 9.86 4.14
C HIS A 173 -9.01 10.69 4.87
N ILE A 174 -8.34 11.60 4.18
CA ILE A 174 -7.43 12.56 4.81
C ILE A 174 -8.18 13.41 5.85
N LYS A 175 -9.33 13.98 5.50
CA LYS A 175 -10.12 14.82 6.41
C LYS A 175 -10.63 14.07 7.64
N TYR A 176 -10.98 12.79 7.49
CA TYR A 176 -11.48 11.98 8.59
C TYR A 176 -10.38 11.32 9.44
N LEU A 177 -9.24 10.99 8.84
CA LEU A 177 -8.25 10.13 9.49
C LEU A 177 -6.95 10.82 9.85
N GLN A 178 -6.54 11.90 9.18
CA GLN A 178 -5.27 12.55 9.47
C GLN A 178 -5.40 13.47 10.70
N ASP A 179 -4.54 13.26 11.68
CA ASP A 179 -4.40 14.15 12.82
C ASP A 179 -3.70 15.45 12.41
N PRO A 180 -4.37 16.61 12.54
CA PRO A 180 -3.79 17.89 12.10
C PRO A 180 -2.60 18.35 12.93
N ALA A 181 -2.39 17.80 14.12
CA ALA A 181 -1.27 18.17 14.98
C ALA A 181 0.02 17.43 14.61
N THR A 182 -0.10 16.18 14.17
CA THR A 182 1.06 15.31 13.88
C THR A 182 1.18 14.95 12.40
N GLY A 183 0.11 15.06 11.62
CA GLY A 183 0.05 14.56 10.25
C GLY A 183 -0.06 13.03 10.16
N LEU A 184 -0.08 12.30 11.28
CA LEU A 184 -0.24 10.85 11.30
C LEU A 184 -1.71 10.46 11.08
N PHE A 185 -1.92 9.23 10.61
CA PHE A 185 -3.26 8.72 10.36
C PHE A 185 -3.74 7.81 11.48
N TYR A 186 -4.94 8.07 11.97
CA TYR A 186 -5.70 7.11 12.75
C TYR A 186 -6.09 5.92 11.86
N HIS A 187 -6.34 4.76 12.49
CA HIS A 187 -6.72 3.55 11.76
C HIS A 187 -8.08 3.68 11.08
N GLY A 188 -9.06 4.20 11.81
CA GLY A 188 -10.42 4.36 11.33
C GLY A 188 -11.15 5.51 12.00
N TYR A 189 -12.28 5.90 11.40
CA TYR A 189 -13.22 6.87 11.91
C TYR A 189 -14.64 6.32 11.79
N ASN A 190 -15.44 6.52 12.83
CA ASN A 190 -16.85 6.15 12.87
C ASN A 190 -17.72 7.41 12.77
N ASN A 191 -18.48 7.52 11.68
CA ASN A 191 -19.34 8.67 11.42
C ASN A 191 -20.57 8.72 12.34
N ILE A 192 -21.01 7.59 12.93
CA ILE A 192 -22.15 7.56 13.87
C ILE A 192 -21.71 8.14 15.22
N THR A 193 -20.58 7.69 15.76
CA THR A 193 -20.05 8.15 17.06
C THR A 193 -19.21 9.42 16.96
N LYS A 194 -18.82 9.81 15.73
CA LYS A 194 -17.98 10.99 15.43
C LYS A 194 -16.62 10.95 16.11
N ASP A 195 -15.99 9.78 16.16
CA ASP A 195 -14.68 9.58 16.77
C ASP A 195 -13.80 8.60 15.97
N HIS A 196 -12.52 8.51 16.35
CA HIS A 196 -11.55 7.59 15.74
C HIS A 196 -11.54 6.18 16.36
N MET A 197 -12.50 5.88 17.22
CA MET A 197 -12.70 4.60 17.90
C MET A 197 -11.54 4.18 18.82
N SER A 198 -10.29 4.23 18.38
CA SER A 198 -9.13 3.84 19.19
C SER A 198 -8.21 5.00 19.56
N GLY A 199 -8.08 6.01 18.71
CA GLY A 199 -7.19 7.14 18.92
C GLY A 199 -5.69 6.82 18.84
N PHE A 200 -5.30 5.70 18.23
CA PHE A 200 -3.90 5.30 18.07
C PHE A 200 -3.45 5.37 16.61
N PHE A 201 -2.18 5.72 16.41
CA PHE A 201 -1.55 5.79 15.09
C PHE A 201 -0.99 4.42 14.69
N TRP A 202 -1.86 3.55 14.21
CA TRP A 202 -1.45 2.22 13.77
C TRP A 202 -0.49 2.30 12.58
N GLY A 203 0.65 1.61 12.67
CA GLY A 203 1.74 1.70 11.69
C GLY A 203 1.34 1.29 10.29
N ARG A 204 0.58 0.19 10.13
CA ARG A 204 0.13 -0.25 8.82
C ARG A 204 -0.95 0.65 8.22
N ALA A 205 -1.83 1.29 9.01
CA ALA A 205 -2.72 2.34 8.53
C ALA A 205 -1.94 3.48 7.90
N ASN A 206 -0.90 3.94 8.61
CA ASN A 206 0.00 4.97 8.10
C ASN A 206 0.79 4.52 6.86
N ALA A 207 1.12 3.23 6.75
CA ALA A 207 1.74 2.67 5.56
C ALA A 207 0.78 2.68 4.36
N TRP A 208 -0.48 2.27 4.54
CA TRP A 208 -1.49 2.33 3.48
C TRP A 208 -1.66 3.75 2.95
N ALA A 209 -1.86 4.72 3.85
CA ALA A 209 -2.02 6.12 3.48
C ALA A 209 -0.77 6.67 2.77
N ALA A 210 0.42 6.56 3.39
CA ALA A 210 1.65 7.11 2.83
C ALA A 210 1.98 6.48 1.45
N TYR A 211 1.92 5.14 1.36
CA TYR A 211 2.26 4.43 0.14
C TYR A 211 1.34 4.85 -1.01
N THR A 212 0.03 4.76 -0.81
CA THR A 212 -0.92 5.04 -1.89
C THR A 212 -0.97 6.52 -2.26
N MET A 213 -0.90 7.45 -1.30
CA MET A 213 -0.78 8.89 -1.60
C MET A 213 0.49 9.17 -2.43
N SER A 214 1.59 8.47 -2.15
CA SER A 214 2.83 8.63 -2.95
C SER A 214 2.73 8.04 -4.35
N GLU A 215 1.81 7.11 -4.60
CA GLU A 215 1.54 6.55 -5.92
C GLU A 215 0.62 7.43 -6.78
N VAL A 216 -0.18 8.32 -6.17
CA VAL A 216 -1.14 9.15 -6.94
C VAL A 216 -0.43 9.92 -8.05
N GLY A 217 0.61 10.67 -7.73
CA GLY A 217 1.32 11.47 -8.72
C GLY A 217 2.15 10.66 -9.72
N ARG A 218 2.41 9.39 -9.42
CA ARG A 218 3.11 8.47 -10.33
C ARG A 218 2.15 7.75 -11.28
N THR A 219 0.92 7.57 -10.82
CA THR A 219 -0.14 6.88 -11.56
C THR A 219 -0.90 7.85 -12.47
N LEU A 220 -1.19 9.05 -11.98
CA LEU A 220 -2.03 10.04 -12.65
C LEU A 220 -1.18 10.99 -13.51
N PRO A 221 -1.27 10.91 -14.85
CA PRO A 221 -0.64 11.89 -15.73
C PRO A 221 -1.16 13.29 -15.44
N GLU A 222 -0.29 14.30 -15.55
CA GLU A 222 -0.67 15.70 -15.36
C GLU A 222 -1.42 15.97 -14.03
N CYS A 223 -1.04 15.23 -12.97
CA CYS A 223 -1.71 15.26 -11.66
C CYS A 223 -1.88 16.68 -11.08
N TYR A 224 -1.02 17.61 -11.46
CA TYR A 224 -1.09 19.03 -11.05
C TYR A 224 -2.34 19.76 -11.57
N LEU A 225 -3.06 19.21 -12.56
CA LEU A 225 -4.33 19.77 -13.05
C LEU A 225 -5.51 19.45 -12.11
N TYR A 226 -5.35 18.53 -11.19
CA TYR A 226 -6.39 18.13 -10.25
C TYR A 226 -6.21 18.86 -8.91
N PRO A 227 -7.12 19.74 -8.49
CA PRO A 227 -6.97 20.51 -7.25
C PRO A 227 -6.75 19.63 -6.01
N LYS A 228 -7.47 18.50 -5.89
CA LYS A 228 -7.34 17.54 -4.77
C LYS A 228 -5.96 16.90 -4.67
N PHE A 229 -5.21 16.84 -5.77
CA PHE A 229 -3.84 16.34 -5.76
C PHE A 229 -2.93 17.17 -4.84
N LEU A 230 -3.11 18.48 -4.79
CA LEU A 230 -2.31 19.34 -3.92
C LEU A 230 -2.60 19.06 -2.43
N ASP A 231 -3.86 18.77 -2.08
CA ASP A 231 -4.21 18.36 -0.72
C ASP A 231 -3.57 17.01 -0.36
N ILE A 232 -3.59 16.04 -1.30
CA ILE A 232 -2.98 14.72 -1.11
C ILE A 232 -1.46 14.85 -0.91
N VAL A 233 -0.78 15.65 -1.73
CA VAL A 233 0.67 15.88 -1.61
C VAL A 233 1.01 16.63 -0.31
N GLY A 234 0.20 17.61 0.08
CA GLY A 234 0.32 18.32 1.35
C GLY A 234 0.24 17.35 2.54
N SER A 235 -0.80 16.54 2.59
CA SER A 235 -1.03 15.51 3.59
C SER A 235 0.15 14.52 3.68
N LEU A 236 0.62 14.00 2.55
CA LEU A 236 1.78 13.10 2.50
C LEU A 236 3.04 13.76 3.06
N ASN A 237 3.29 15.04 2.73
CA ASN A 237 4.45 15.76 3.22
C ASN A 237 4.42 15.92 4.76
N GLU A 238 3.27 16.28 5.32
CA GLU A 238 3.06 16.38 6.77
C GLU A 238 3.27 15.02 7.44
N GLN A 239 2.67 13.97 6.90
CA GLN A 239 2.80 12.61 7.40
C GLN A 239 4.27 12.15 7.42
N LEU A 240 4.99 12.27 6.30
CA LEU A 240 6.38 11.85 6.20
C LEU A 240 7.32 12.70 7.06
N ALA A 241 6.99 13.98 7.30
CA ALA A 241 7.76 14.84 8.18
C ALA A 241 7.75 14.33 9.63
N SER A 242 6.64 13.79 10.09
CA SER A 242 6.50 13.23 11.44
C SER A 242 6.99 11.78 11.51
N ILE A 243 6.57 10.92 10.57
CA ILE A 243 6.91 9.49 10.59
C ILE A 243 8.41 9.25 10.63
N LYS A 244 9.21 9.99 9.84
CA LYS A 244 10.68 9.80 9.81
C LYS A 244 11.33 9.96 11.19
N LEU A 245 10.72 10.73 12.09
CA LEU A 245 11.23 10.94 13.45
C LEU A 245 10.90 9.77 14.39
N LEU A 246 9.98 8.90 13.99
CA LEU A 246 9.53 7.72 14.74
C LEU A 246 10.24 6.43 14.30
N GLN A 247 11.20 6.55 13.35
CA GLN A 247 12.01 5.41 12.92
C GLN A 247 12.90 4.93 14.07
N THR A 248 12.85 3.63 14.35
CA THR A 248 13.63 2.99 15.43
C THR A 248 15.12 2.95 15.11
N GLU A 249 15.94 2.53 16.08
CA GLU A 249 17.37 2.32 15.88
C GLU A 249 17.67 1.25 14.85
N ASP A 250 16.84 0.21 14.74
CA ASP A 250 16.94 -0.84 13.72
C ASP A 250 16.43 -0.41 12.33
N GLY A 251 15.92 0.81 12.20
CA GLY A 251 15.46 1.38 10.93
C GLY A 251 14.01 1.05 10.58
N LEU A 252 13.28 0.47 11.50
CA LEU A 252 11.91 0.00 11.31
C LEU A 252 10.89 0.97 11.91
N PHE A 253 9.61 0.66 11.75
CA PHE A 253 8.50 1.41 12.34
C PHE A 253 7.65 0.46 13.19
N ARG A 254 7.09 1.02 14.27
CA ARG A 254 6.32 0.23 15.24
C ARG A 254 4.87 0.01 14.80
N THR A 255 4.24 -1.01 15.38
CA THR A 255 2.80 -1.28 15.14
C THR A 255 1.90 -0.15 15.65
N ILE A 256 2.30 0.56 16.71
CA ILE A 256 1.76 1.87 17.10
C ILE A 256 2.94 2.84 17.02
N LEU A 257 2.88 3.79 16.08
CA LEU A 257 4.05 4.56 15.67
C LEU A 257 4.69 5.35 16.81
N ASP A 258 3.91 5.97 17.65
CA ASP A 258 4.31 6.83 18.77
C ASP A 258 4.40 6.10 20.12
N ASP A 259 4.32 4.78 20.10
CA ASP A 259 4.39 3.95 21.31
C ASP A 259 5.72 3.20 21.38
N PRO A 260 6.67 3.63 22.26
CA PRO A 260 8.00 3.03 22.36
C PRO A 260 8.00 1.59 22.83
N ASP A 261 6.93 1.13 23.50
CA ASP A 261 6.80 -0.24 24.01
C ASP A 261 6.15 -1.19 23.00
N SER A 262 5.65 -0.69 21.87
CA SER A 262 5.09 -1.53 20.82
C SER A 262 6.18 -2.12 19.93
N TYR A 263 5.92 -3.29 19.38
CA TYR A 263 6.88 -4.00 18.54
C TYR A 263 7.07 -3.34 17.16
N GLU A 264 8.23 -3.57 16.56
CA GLU A 264 8.52 -3.23 15.18
C GLU A 264 7.73 -4.13 14.23
N GLU A 265 7.18 -3.54 13.17
CA GLU A 265 6.26 -4.18 12.26
C GLU A 265 6.71 -4.00 10.81
N ILE A 266 6.93 -5.11 10.10
CA ILE A 266 7.63 -5.07 8.81
C ILE A 266 6.74 -4.57 7.67
N SER A 267 5.44 -4.88 7.66
CA SER A 267 4.56 -4.37 6.60
C SER A 267 4.42 -2.84 6.68
N ALA A 268 4.30 -2.29 7.88
CA ALA A 268 4.33 -0.84 8.10
C ALA A 268 5.65 -0.24 7.61
N SER A 269 6.76 -0.86 7.96
CA SER A 269 8.09 -0.39 7.58
C SER A 269 8.29 -0.40 6.06
N CYS A 270 7.83 -1.43 5.36
CA CYS A 270 7.91 -1.52 3.91
C CYS A 270 7.08 -0.42 3.22
N GLY A 271 5.80 -0.24 3.61
CA GLY A 271 4.93 0.74 2.98
C GLY A 271 5.38 2.18 3.21
N ILE A 272 5.79 2.52 4.44
CA ILE A 272 6.31 3.85 4.78
C ILE A 272 7.62 4.14 4.02
N ALA A 273 8.56 3.19 4.01
CA ALA A 273 9.84 3.38 3.30
C ALA A 273 9.65 3.46 1.78
N ALA A 274 8.70 2.71 1.20
CA ALA A 274 8.35 2.82 -0.21
C ALA A 274 7.80 4.21 -0.56
N ALA A 275 6.96 4.79 0.31
CA ALA A 275 6.47 6.17 0.13
C ALA A 275 7.62 7.20 0.17
N MET A 276 8.60 7.00 1.04
CA MET A 276 9.79 7.86 1.08
C MET A 276 10.61 7.78 -0.22
N ILE A 277 10.69 6.59 -0.85
CA ILE A 277 11.35 6.40 -2.14
C ILE A 277 10.57 7.14 -3.22
N ASN A 278 9.26 6.92 -3.32
CA ASN A 278 8.41 7.54 -4.33
C ASN A 278 8.45 9.07 -4.28
N LYS A 279 8.57 9.63 -3.09
CA LYS A 279 8.72 11.08 -2.90
C LYS A 279 10.02 11.64 -3.51
N GLY A 280 11.03 10.81 -3.72
CA GLY A 280 12.29 11.21 -4.36
C GLY A 280 13.11 12.25 -3.57
N ASN A 281 12.74 12.57 -2.34
CA ASN A 281 13.41 13.60 -1.55
C ASN A 281 14.76 13.09 -1.01
N PRO A 282 15.89 13.73 -1.39
CA PRO A 282 17.22 13.31 -0.92
C PRO A 282 17.37 13.27 0.61
N LEU A 283 16.58 14.04 1.34
CA LEU A 283 16.60 14.05 2.81
C LEU A 283 16.07 12.71 3.40
N HIS A 284 15.37 11.91 2.62
CA HIS A 284 14.88 10.61 3.06
C HIS A 284 15.91 9.49 2.91
N ILE A 285 16.99 9.67 2.15
CA ILE A 285 17.96 8.61 1.81
C ILE A 285 18.50 7.90 3.06
N LYS A 286 18.86 8.66 4.11
CA LYS A 286 19.37 8.06 5.35
C LYS A 286 18.34 7.16 6.03
N TYR A 287 17.05 7.52 5.97
CA TYR A 287 15.97 6.73 6.54
C TYR A 287 15.67 5.50 5.69
N ILE A 288 15.70 5.65 4.36
CA ILE A 288 15.54 4.55 3.41
C ILE A 288 16.67 3.52 3.58
N ASN A 289 17.93 3.95 3.65
CA ASN A 289 19.08 3.03 3.87
C ASN A 289 18.94 2.25 5.17
N LYS A 290 18.50 2.93 6.23
CA LYS A 290 18.29 2.30 7.54
C LYS A 290 17.13 1.30 7.49
N ALA A 291 16.02 1.68 6.84
CA ALA A 291 14.88 0.78 6.63
C ALA A 291 15.26 -0.44 5.78
N THR A 292 16.05 -0.25 4.70
CA THR A 292 16.52 -1.37 3.86
C THR A 292 17.28 -2.39 4.70
N ALA A 293 18.22 -1.93 5.53
CA ALA A 293 19.00 -2.82 6.40
C ALA A 293 18.13 -3.57 7.41
N GLY A 294 17.14 -2.89 8.01
CA GLY A 294 16.21 -3.50 8.97
C GLY A 294 15.25 -4.50 8.28
N ILE A 295 14.69 -4.14 7.14
CA ILE A 295 13.77 -5.01 6.40
C ILE A 295 14.49 -6.26 5.88
N LEU A 296 15.70 -6.14 5.35
CA LEU A 296 16.50 -7.28 4.86
C LEU A 296 16.75 -8.33 5.96
N LYS A 297 16.99 -7.92 7.19
CA LYS A 297 17.13 -8.85 8.35
C LYS A 297 15.87 -9.65 8.63
N ASN A 298 14.73 -9.20 8.13
CA ASN A 298 13.43 -9.84 8.33
C ASN A 298 12.95 -10.63 7.09
N VAL A 299 13.82 -10.82 6.10
CA VAL A 299 13.57 -11.74 4.98
C VAL A 299 14.38 -13.01 5.18
N SER A 300 13.70 -14.14 5.31
CA SER A 300 14.37 -15.43 5.48
C SER A 300 15.00 -15.94 4.18
N GLU A 301 15.86 -16.96 4.28
CA GLU A 301 16.53 -17.56 3.12
C GLU A 301 15.54 -18.15 2.10
N ASP A 302 14.38 -18.63 2.55
CA ASP A 302 13.30 -19.17 1.72
C ASP A 302 12.24 -18.14 1.32
N GLY A 303 12.51 -16.83 1.52
CA GLY A 303 11.71 -15.72 1.03
C GLY A 303 10.50 -15.36 1.88
N ARG A 304 10.42 -15.83 3.14
CA ARG A 304 9.37 -15.39 4.07
C ARG A 304 9.70 -13.99 4.60
N VAL A 305 8.74 -13.10 4.54
CA VAL A 305 8.80 -11.81 5.22
C VAL A 305 8.26 -11.99 6.63
N LEU A 306 9.14 -11.88 7.61
CA LEU A 306 8.90 -12.17 9.03
C LEU A 306 8.42 -10.92 9.78
N ASN A 307 7.94 -11.10 11.01
CA ASN A 307 7.53 -10.01 11.91
C ASN A 307 6.46 -9.08 11.31
N VAL A 308 5.55 -9.65 10.54
CA VAL A 308 4.36 -8.98 10.01
C VAL A 308 3.17 -9.31 10.91
N SER A 309 2.50 -8.30 11.43
CA SER A 309 1.32 -8.50 12.27
C SER A 309 0.15 -9.08 11.47
N GLY A 310 -0.65 -9.91 12.10
CA GLY A 310 -1.86 -10.53 11.55
C GLY A 310 -2.90 -9.51 11.08
N GLY A 311 -4.01 -9.99 10.54
CA GLY A 311 -5.18 -9.15 10.19
C GLY A 311 -5.65 -8.37 11.42
N THR A 312 -5.81 -7.06 11.27
CA THR A 312 -6.02 -6.15 12.39
C THR A 312 -7.22 -5.27 12.11
N ALA A 313 -8.29 -5.42 12.88
CA ALA A 313 -9.38 -4.45 12.91
C ALA A 313 -8.99 -3.22 13.73
N VAL A 314 -9.82 -2.17 13.74
CA VAL A 314 -9.60 -1.05 14.66
C VAL A 314 -9.73 -1.57 16.09
N MET A 315 -8.61 -1.58 16.81
CA MET A 315 -8.54 -2.09 18.18
C MET A 315 -8.99 -1.03 19.17
N LYS A 316 -9.62 -1.46 20.24
CA LYS A 316 -10.16 -0.58 21.28
C LYS A 316 -9.07 0.14 22.08
N ASP A 317 -7.92 -0.52 22.27
CA ASP A 317 -6.83 -0.03 23.10
C ASP A 317 -5.46 -0.47 22.55
N ARG A 318 -4.39 -0.02 23.23
CA ARG A 318 -2.99 -0.35 22.87
C ARG A 318 -2.70 -1.83 22.95
N ASP A 319 -3.24 -2.50 23.96
CA ASP A 319 -2.96 -3.93 24.18
C ASP A 319 -3.57 -4.77 23.06
N GLY A 320 -4.71 -4.35 22.52
CA GLY A 320 -5.30 -4.95 21.32
C GLY A 320 -4.34 -4.93 20.12
N TYR A 321 -3.71 -3.77 19.82
CA TYR A 321 -2.71 -3.68 18.76
C TYR A 321 -1.41 -4.42 19.09
N ARG A 322 -0.90 -4.30 20.33
CA ARG A 322 0.32 -4.97 20.77
C ARG A 322 0.17 -6.50 20.82
N GLY A 323 -1.06 -6.98 21.06
CA GLY A 323 -1.39 -8.42 21.16
C GLY A 323 -1.53 -9.13 19.81
N ILE A 324 -1.49 -8.43 18.67
CA ILE A 324 -1.61 -9.08 17.36
C ILE A 324 -0.37 -9.94 17.09
N SER A 325 -0.59 -11.26 16.85
CA SER A 325 0.47 -12.20 16.53
C SER A 325 1.22 -11.85 15.26
N ARG A 326 2.52 -12.20 15.23
CA ARG A 326 3.45 -12.08 14.10
C ARG A 326 4.07 -13.42 13.72
N ASP A 327 3.48 -14.52 14.16
CA ASP A 327 4.07 -15.87 14.07
C ASP A 327 3.94 -16.46 12.66
N TRP A 328 3.06 -15.89 11.83
CA TRP A 328 2.75 -16.40 10.49
C TRP A 328 3.13 -15.41 9.41
N ILE A 329 3.58 -15.93 8.27
CA ILE A 329 3.76 -15.08 7.09
C ILE A 329 2.41 -14.60 6.58
N GLN A 330 2.36 -13.34 6.17
CA GLN A 330 1.14 -12.68 5.74
C GLN A 330 1.26 -12.24 4.27
N GLY A 331 0.19 -12.39 3.48
CA GLY A 331 0.16 -11.96 2.08
C GLY A 331 0.53 -10.49 1.90
N TRP A 332 -0.01 -9.62 2.77
CA TRP A 332 0.30 -8.18 2.72
C TRP A 332 1.74 -7.85 3.12
N GLY A 333 2.36 -8.67 3.98
CA GLY A 333 3.77 -8.54 4.29
C GLY A 333 4.65 -8.85 3.08
N GLN A 334 4.35 -9.95 2.39
CA GLN A 334 5.04 -10.33 1.14
C GLN A 334 4.84 -9.23 0.07
N GLY A 335 3.60 -8.77 -0.14
CA GLY A 335 3.26 -7.79 -1.16
C GLY A 335 3.90 -6.43 -0.94
N LEU A 336 3.84 -5.88 0.28
CA LEU A 336 4.46 -4.60 0.61
C LEU A 336 5.99 -4.67 0.56
N ALA A 337 6.60 -5.81 0.94
CA ALA A 337 8.04 -5.98 0.80
C ALA A 337 8.47 -6.04 -0.68
N LEU A 338 7.71 -6.76 -1.53
CA LEU A 338 7.95 -6.76 -2.98
C LEU A 338 7.81 -5.37 -3.58
N ALA A 339 6.75 -4.64 -3.24
CA ALA A 339 6.56 -3.25 -3.68
C ALA A 339 7.74 -2.37 -3.25
N TYR A 340 8.18 -2.48 -1.99
CA TYR A 340 9.33 -1.74 -1.47
C TYR A 340 10.62 -2.05 -2.23
N PHE A 341 11.00 -3.32 -2.34
CA PHE A 341 12.25 -3.70 -3.03
C PHE A 341 12.22 -3.36 -4.53
N SER A 342 11.05 -3.41 -5.16
CA SER A 342 10.85 -2.96 -6.55
C SER A 342 11.11 -1.46 -6.71
N LYS A 343 10.67 -0.64 -5.74
CA LYS A 343 11.00 0.80 -5.73
C LYS A 343 12.48 1.05 -5.49
N ILE A 344 13.15 0.25 -4.65
CA ILE A 344 14.61 0.31 -4.47
C ILE A 344 15.33 0.08 -5.80
N LEU A 345 15.01 -0.96 -6.56
CA LEU A 345 15.63 -1.23 -7.86
C LEU A 345 15.46 -0.07 -8.84
N ASN A 346 14.32 0.58 -8.81
CA ASN A 346 13.95 1.67 -9.71
C ASN A 346 14.27 3.08 -9.15
N TYR A 347 14.98 3.18 -8.04
CA TYR A 347 15.19 4.45 -7.34
C TYR A 347 15.78 5.55 -8.24
N ASP A 348 16.79 5.24 -9.03
CA ASP A 348 17.43 6.21 -9.91
C ASP A 348 16.44 6.77 -10.95
N LYS A 349 15.59 5.90 -11.52
CA LYS A 349 14.53 6.28 -12.44
C LYS A 349 13.45 7.13 -11.71
N ILE A 350 12.98 6.66 -10.55
CA ILE A 350 11.99 7.39 -9.73
C ILE A 350 12.47 8.81 -9.44
N ARG A 351 13.74 8.95 -9.11
CA ARG A 351 14.35 10.25 -8.81
C ARG A 351 14.51 11.13 -10.05
N SER A 352 14.83 10.54 -11.22
CA SER A 352 14.96 11.29 -12.48
C SER A 352 13.63 11.80 -13.02
N ASP A 353 12.55 11.05 -12.79
CA ASP A 353 11.20 11.42 -13.23
C ASP A 353 10.62 12.60 -12.42
N GLY A 354 11.30 13.01 -11.38
CA GLY A 354 10.97 14.15 -10.52
C GLY A 354 10.37 13.74 -9.18
N ALA A 355 10.75 14.47 -8.13
CA ALA A 355 10.09 14.37 -6.82
C ALA A 355 8.68 14.96 -6.92
N LEU A 356 7.70 14.28 -6.36
CA LEU A 356 6.33 14.75 -6.21
C LEU A 356 6.24 15.97 -5.30
#